data_4742f665fc3acfcb3e787a42fcd9c7e8
#
_entry.id   4742f665fc3acfcb3e787a42fcd9c7e8
#
_cell.length_a   1.000
_cell.length_b   1.000
_cell.length_c   1.000
_cell.angle_alpha   90.00
_cell.angle_beta   90.00
_cell.angle_gamma   90.00
#
_symmetry.space_group_name_H-M   'P 1'
#
loop_
_entity.id
_entity.type
_entity.pdbx_description
1 polymer ?
#
loop_
_entity_poly.entity_id
_entity_poly.type
_entity_poly.pdbx_seq_one_letter_code
_entity_poly.pdbx_strand_id
1 'polypeptide(L)'
;MRADDVERYAKNFSSTGFRRLTDNGQWFTIASYDYMQTTTPVSLATIATGAMPSSHGVISDRWFDYVTNKQIDLIYDKKEQSVNYSGGSGSYSPRNLVAQTLSDALAQQHPDSRIATIAVESLSAIVMAGRSGEVYWMETLQSSWTTSSYYSKELPKWIADYNYQDKNEEYAIKRWTSLLPYDDYHNSQVSVIEGLQSKSNKRIIHVQDTPLAKGTMDDIYYQMCYTPAGNSAMLAFAREVVLHNKMGGDAVPDMLNIVLDTPRLILNRFGPESVEYEDMLYRLDRDLESFLSFLATQVATPEQLLIVLTSDHGTSPSYNATSEARERFNVRQAEVITNAFIGSIYGNGDWILGCIDRAIYLNHNLIMDKGLSLEKIQNDVATFVMQLRGVSQAVTAESMRGSYFGSGYGRKIQNGFYPRRSGDVVLNLMPEWIEEREQTRSMSGSMYRYDTQVPLIIYGAGCKAQLRNDKIDMTSLAATQAEILGIMAPSAAEGEEITIIYE
;
A
#
# COMPACT_ATOMS: atom_id res chain seq x y z
N MET A 1 -2.67 7.86 1.37
CA MET A 1 -3.45 9.14 1.40
C MET A 1 -4.29 9.13 2.66
N ARG A 2 -4.28 10.23 3.45
CA ARG A 2 -5.13 10.36 4.65
C ARG A 2 -6.58 10.65 4.26
N ALA A 3 -7.52 10.32 5.12
CA ALA A 3 -8.93 10.58 4.88
C ALA A 3 -9.27 12.07 4.71
N ASP A 4 -8.56 12.95 5.42
CA ASP A 4 -8.77 14.40 5.41
C ASP A 4 -8.10 15.13 4.22
N ASP A 5 -7.23 14.46 3.47
CA ASP A 5 -6.49 15.10 2.36
C ASP A 5 -7.45 15.61 1.26
N VAL A 6 -8.53 14.87 0.99
CA VAL A 6 -9.50 15.25 -0.06
C VAL A 6 -10.20 16.58 0.29
N GLU A 7 -10.63 16.74 1.55
CA GLU A 7 -11.27 17.97 2.02
C GLU A 7 -10.25 19.11 2.19
N ARG A 8 -9.09 18.77 2.77
CA ARG A 8 -8.02 19.73 3.11
C ARG A 8 -7.53 20.49 1.87
N TYR A 9 -7.38 19.78 0.74
CA TYR A 9 -6.83 20.36 -0.49
C TYR A 9 -7.89 20.70 -1.54
N ALA A 10 -9.19 20.50 -1.24
CA ALA A 10 -10.30 20.67 -2.17
C ALA A 10 -10.35 22.03 -2.88
N LYS A 11 -9.88 23.12 -2.22
CA LYS A 11 -9.90 24.48 -2.79
C LYS A 11 -9.16 24.57 -4.12
N ASN A 12 -8.06 23.83 -4.28
CA ASN A 12 -7.19 23.90 -5.46
C ASN A 12 -7.37 22.68 -6.39
N PHE A 13 -8.29 21.76 -6.08
CA PHE A 13 -8.65 20.68 -6.99
C PHE A 13 -9.53 21.18 -8.13
N SER A 14 -9.34 20.61 -9.31
CA SER A 14 -10.19 20.79 -10.48
C SER A 14 -11.62 20.30 -10.20
N SER A 15 -12.61 20.96 -10.78
CA SER A 15 -14.00 20.50 -10.73
C SER A 15 -14.24 19.16 -11.41
N THR A 16 -13.29 18.68 -12.21
CA THR A 16 -13.39 17.49 -13.06
C THR A 16 -12.38 16.39 -12.70
N GLY A 17 -11.52 16.63 -11.68
CA GLY A 17 -10.62 15.67 -11.06
C GLY A 17 -11.22 15.02 -9.80
N PHE A 18 -10.57 15.17 -8.63
CA PHE A 18 -11.10 14.64 -7.37
C PHE A 18 -12.50 15.17 -7.06
N ARG A 19 -12.77 16.45 -7.35
CA ARG A 19 -14.10 17.03 -7.10
C ARG A 19 -15.19 16.40 -7.97
N ARG A 20 -14.87 15.92 -9.17
CA ARG A 20 -15.84 15.15 -9.95
C ARG A 20 -16.33 13.92 -9.19
N LEU A 21 -15.43 13.24 -8.49
CA LEU A 21 -15.76 12.04 -7.72
C LEU A 21 -16.52 12.40 -6.43
N THR A 22 -16.07 13.41 -5.68
CA THR A 22 -16.72 13.80 -4.42
C THR A 22 -18.08 14.47 -4.62
N ASP A 23 -18.21 15.29 -5.66
CA ASP A 23 -19.42 16.08 -5.89
C ASP A 23 -20.53 15.26 -6.59
N ASN A 24 -20.16 14.17 -7.31
CA ASN A 24 -21.10 13.34 -8.07
C ASN A 24 -21.10 11.86 -7.65
N GLY A 25 -20.35 11.47 -6.62
CA GLY A 25 -20.32 10.12 -6.07
C GLY A 25 -20.82 10.06 -4.63
N GLN A 26 -20.78 8.89 -4.05
CA GLN A 26 -20.95 8.70 -2.61
C GLN A 26 -19.59 8.77 -1.94
N TRP A 27 -19.39 9.83 -1.17
CA TRP A 27 -18.15 10.04 -0.43
C TRP A 27 -18.36 9.71 1.04
N PHE A 28 -17.68 8.64 1.50
CA PHE A 28 -17.70 8.17 2.88
C PHE A 28 -16.55 8.79 3.66
N THR A 29 -16.87 9.63 4.64
CA THR A 29 -15.87 10.39 5.42
C THR A 29 -15.22 9.56 6.53
N ILE A 30 -15.80 8.39 6.89
CA ILE A 30 -15.34 7.54 7.99
C ILE A 30 -15.16 6.10 7.49
N ALA A 31 -14.24 5.90 6.57
CA ALA A 31 -13.79 4.56 6.17
C ALA A 31 -12.50 4.20 6.91
N SER A 32 -12.38 2.99 7.43
CA SER A 32 -11.23 2.62 8.24
C SER A 32 -10.93 1.12 8.26
N TYR A 33 -9.67 0.79 8.52
CA TYR A 33 -9.20 -0.56 8.81
C TYR A 33 -9.27 -0.85 10.31
N ASP A 34 -9.83 -2.00 10.70
CA ASP A 34 -9.95 -2.40 12.11
C ASP A 34 -8.88 -3.41 12.53
N TYR A 35 -7.62 -3.18 12.10
CA TYR A 35 -6.46 -3.96 12.51
C TYR A 35 -5.22 -3.08 12.72
N MET A 36 -4.12 -3.66 13.23
CA MET A 36 -2.95 -2.90 13.62
C MET A 36 -2.01 -2.62 12.44
N GLN A 37 -1.64 -3.63 11.66
CA GLN A 37 -0.58 -3.52 10.66
C GLN A 37 -1.12 -2.94 9.35
N THR A 38 -1.40 -1.65 9.31
CA THR A 38 -1.87 -0.94 8.10
C THR A 38 -0.69 -0.62 7.17
N THR A 39 -0.08 -1.65 6.63
CA THR A 39 0.97 -1.55 5.59
C THR A 39 0.39 -1.88 4.22
N THR A 40 1.05 -1.42 3.17
CA THR A 40 0.57 -1.59 1.78
C THR A 40 0.13 -3.02 1.46
N PRO A 41 0.96 -4.09 1.64
CA PRO A 41 0.52 -5.43 1.28
C PRO A 41 -0.69 -5.92 2.09
N VAL A 42 -0.74 -5.57 3.37
CA VAL A 42 -1.82 -6.00 4.27
C VAL A 42 -3.14 -5.35 3.89
N SER A 43 -3.12 -4.04 3.67
CA SER A 43 -4.35 -3.30 3.35
C SER A 43 -4.81 -3.52 1.91
N LEU A 44 -3.90 -3.68 0.94
CA LEU A 44 -4.28 -4.09 -0.42
C LEU A 44 -4.94 -5.48 -0.42
N ALA A 45 -4.43 -6.43 0.37
CA ALA A 45 -5.07 -7.73 0.53
C ALA A 45 -6.49 -7.60 1.11
N THR A 46 -6.69 -6.71 2.10
CA THR A 46 -8.04 -6.43 2.64
C THR A 46 -8.97 -5.83 1.59
N ILE A 47 -8.50 -4.84 0.80
CA ILE A 47 -9.28 -4.24 -0.30
C ILE A 47 -9.65 -5.32 -1.33
N ALA A 48 -8.69 -6.16 -1.71
CA ALA A 48 -8.87 -7.14 -2.76
C ALA A 48 -9.75 -8.34 -2.35
N THR A 49 -9.75 -8.72 -1.07
CA THR A 49 -10.42 -9.95 -0.59
C THR A 49 -11.67 -9.70 0.23
N GLY A 50 -11.83 -8.50 0.80
CA GLY A 50 -12.90 -8.21 1.77
C GLY A 50 -12.71 -8.89 3.13
N ALA A 51 -11.52 -9.36 3.45
CA ALA A 51 -11.20 -10.10 4.66
C ALA A 51 -10.21 -9.36 5.57
N MET A 52 -10.16 -9.73 6.85
CA MET A 52 -9.14 -9.26 7.79
C MET A 52 -7.81 -10.01 7.57
N PRO A 53 -6.67 -9.44 8.00
CA PRO A 53 -5.37 -10.13 7.95
C PRO A 53 -5.36 -11.50 8.63
N SER A 54 -6.13 -11.67 9.71
CA SER A 54 -6.34 -12.96 10.39
C SER A 54 -6.95 -14.03 9.49
N SER A 55 -7.67 -13.65 8.43
CA SER A 55 -8.33 -14.55 7.49
C SER A 55 -7.61 -14.62 6.15
N HIS A 56 -7.23 -13.48 5.54
CA HIS A 56 -6.52 -13.49 4.25
C HIS A 56 -5.03 -13.84 4.39
N GLY A 57 -4.46 -13.87 5.60
CA GLY A 57 -3.12 -14.37 5.88
C GLY A 57 -1.96 -13.51 5.42
N VAL A 58 -2.19 -12.31 4.88
CA VAL A 58 -1.16 -11.33 4.56
C VAL A 58 -0.98 -10.42 5.77
N ILE A 59 0.12 -10.60 6.49
CA ILE A 59 0.42 -9.85 7.73
C ILE A 59 1.61 -8.90 7.57
N SER A 60 2.37 -9.06 6.50
CA SER A 60 3.55 -8.29 6.09
C SER A 60 3.98 -8.70 4.69
N ASP A 61 4.98 -8.04 4.11
CA ASP A 61 5.66 -8.44 2.87
C ASP A 61 6.50 -9.72 3.05
N ARG A 62 6.81 -10.12 4.30
CA ARG A 62 7.63 -11.29 4.66
C ARG A 62 7.37 -11.71 6.10
N TRP A 63 7.75 -12.94 6.43
CA TRP A 63 7.69 -13.50 7.79
C TRP A 63 8.75 -14.58 7.96
N PHE A 64 8.96 -15.06 9.20
CA PHE A 64 9.78 -16.26 9.44
C PHE A 64 8.92 -17.51 9.54
N ASP A 65 9.33 -18.55 8.84
CA ASP A 65 8.77 -19.89 8.99
C ASP A 65 9.39 -20.57 10.22
N TYR A 66 8.55 -20.93 11.18
CA TYR A 66 8.98 -21.46 12.47
C TYR A 66 9.58 -22.87 12.42
N VAL A 67 9.36 -23.61 11.32
CA VAL A 67 9.91 -24.95 11.16
C VAL A 67 11.34 -24.89 10.61
N THR A 68 11.54 -24.03 9.62
CA THR A 68 12.82 -23.92 8.91
C THR A 68 13.70 -22.79 9.42
N ASN A 69 13.18 -21.90 10.27
CA ASN A 69 13.81 -20.65 10.71
C ASN A 69 14.25 -19.75 9.55
N LYS A 70 13.60 -19.89 8.38
CA LYS A 70 13.92 -19.09 7.19
C LYS A 70 12.89 -18.00 7.00
N GLN A 71 13.35 -16.86 6.51
CA GLN A 71 12.47 -15.83 6.04
C GLN A 71 11.79 -16.27 4.74
N ILE A 72 10.47 -16.04 4.67
CA ILE A 72 9.62 -16.27 3.51
C ILE A 72 9.12 -14.90 3.03
N ASP A 73 9.33 -14.58 1.78
CA ASP A 73 8.76 -13.40 1.16
C ASP A 73 7.37 -13.70 0.58
N LEU A 74 6.45 -12.73 0.68
CA LEU A 74 5.05 -12.91 0.31
C LEU A 74 4.89 -13.28 -1.17
N ILE A 75 5.65 -12.66 -2.05
CA ILE A 75 5.50 -12.87 -3.50
C ILE A 75 6.67 -13.62 -4.15
N TYR A 76 7.79 -13.84 -3.45
CA TYR A 76 8.92 -14.55 -4.06
C TYR A 76 8.58 -15.99 -4.38
N ASP A 77 8.82 -16.39 -5.62
CA ASP A 77 8.65 -17.76 -6.11
C ASP A 77 9.77 -18.14 -7.08
N LYS A 78 10.71 -18.96 -6.61
CA LYS A 78 11.86 -19.42 -7.39
C LYS A 78 11.50 -20.23 -8.65
N LYS A 79 10.23 -20.61 -8.84
CA LYS A 79 9.75 -21.35 -10.02
C LYS A 79 9.40 -20.41 -11.17
N GLU A 80 9.21 -19.14 -10.86
CA GLU A 80 8.84 -18.12 -11.81
C GLU A 80 10.03 -17.22 -12.15
N GLN A 81 9.89 -16.46 -13.22
CA GLN A 81 10.88 -15.48 -13.66
C GLN A 81 10.21 -14.25 -14.24
N SER A 82 10.94 -13.14 -14.29
CA SER A 82 10.48 -11.94 -14.98
C SER A 82 10.41 -12.19 -16.50
N VAL A 83 9.40 -11.63 -17.14
CA VAL A 83 9.22 -11.71 -18.57
C VAL A 83 9.92 -10.53 -19.24
N ASN A 84 10.80 -10.83 -20.20
CA ASN A 84 11.63 -9.86 -20.95
C ASN A 84 12.61 -9.03 -20.12
N TYR A 85 12.98 -9.50 -18.93
CA TYR A 85 14.01 -8.88 -18.11
C TYR A 85 15.01 -9.92 -17.61
N SER A 86 16.30 -9.71 -17.88
CA SER A 86 17.37 -10.66 -17.48
C SER A 86 18.07 -10.28 -16.17
N GLY A 87 17.61 -9.27 -15.47
CA GLY A 87 18.27 -8.69 -14.29
C GLY A 87 18.02 -9.39 -12.95
N GLY A 88 17.34 -10.53 -12.93
CA GLY A 88 17.16 -11.37 -11.71
C GLY A 88 16.08 -10.89 -10.73
N SER A 89 15.46 -9.75 -10.92
CA SER A 89 14.23 -9.37 -10.21
C SER A 89 13.02 -9.92 -10.97
N GLY A 90 12.00 -10.44 -10.27
CA GLY A 90 10.76 -10.87 -10.93
C GLY A 90 10.44 -12.36 -10.85
N SER A 91 11.14 -13.10 -9.99
CA SER A 91 10.72 -14.43 -9.55
C SER A 91 9.56 -14.30 -8.58
N TYR A 92 8.38 -13.91 -9.09
CA TYR A 92 7.24 -13.54 -8.27
C TYR A 92 5.97 -14.29 -8.67
N SER A 93 5.14 -14.61 -7.67
CA SER A 93 3.81 -15.18 -7.87
C SER A 93 2.90 -14.92 -6.68
N PRO A 94 1.57 -15.06 -6.82
CA PRO A 94 0.62 -14.94 -5.72
C PRO A 94 0.49 -16.24 -4.89
N ARG A 95 1.41 -17.18 -4.95
CA ARG A 95 1.27 -18.51 -4.31
C ARG A 95 1.03 -18.45 -2.81
N ASN A 96 1.60 -17.45 -2.14
CA ASN A 96 1.46 -17.28 -0.70
C ASN A 96 0.20 -16.50 -0.30
N LEU A 97 -0.59 -15.98 -1.25
CA LEU A 97 -1.91 -15.43 -0.98
C LEU A 97 -2.87 -16.60 -0.73
N VAL A 98 -3.54 -16.62 0.42
CA VAL A 98 -4.43 -17.75 0.78
C VAL A 98 -5.89 -17.47 0.47
N ALA A 99 -6.30 -16.21 0.42
CA ALA A 99 -7.67 -15.81 0.10
C ALA A 99 -7.85 -15.51 -1.40
N GLN A 100 -9.07 -15.69 -1.87
CA GLN A 100 -9.52 -15.29 -3.20
C GLN A 100 -9.69 -13.76 -3.24
N THR A 101 -9.22 -13.12 -4.31
CA THR A 101 -9.45 -11.70 -4.56
C THR A 101 -10.74 -11.46 -5.35
N LEU A 102 -11.19 -10.20 -5.41
CA LEU A 102 -12.32 -9.80 -6.25
C LEU A 102 -12.03 -10.06 -7.74
N SER A 103 -10.78 -9.85 -8.19
CA SER A 103 -10.34 -10.21 -9.55
C SER A 103 -10.47 -11.70 -9.80
N ASP A 104 -10.09 -12.55 -8.83
CA ASP A 104 -10.26 -14.01 -8.92
C ASP A 104 -11.74 -14.41 -8.98
N ALA A 105 -12.58 -13.77 -8.17
CA ALA A 105 -14.02 -14.04 -8.13
C ALA A 105 -14.70 -13.65 -9.46
N LEU A 106 -14.33 -12.49 -10.01
CA LEU A 106 -14.82 -12.03 -11.32
C LEU A 106 -14.39 -12.98 -12.44
N ALA A 107 -13.11 -13.33 -12.51
CA ALA A 107 -12.59 -14.27 -13.52
C ALA A 107 -13.25 -15.64 -13.47
N GLN A 108 -13.58 -16.12 -12.28
CA GLN A 108 -14.26 -17.41 -12.08
C GLN A 108 -15.70 -17.39 -12.58
N GLN A 109 -16.42 -16.29 -12.36
CA GLN A 109 -17.85 -16.17 -12.69
C GLN A 109 -18.11 -15.63 -14.08
N HIS A 110 -17.21 -14.79 -14.58
CA HIS A 110 -17.21 -14.24 -15.93
C HIS A 110 -15.86 -14.49 -16.62
N PRO A 111 -15.63 -15.69 -17.19
CA PRO A 111 -14.36 -16.03 -17.82
C PRO A 111 -13.96 -15.13 -19.00
N ASP A 112 -14.93 -14.45 -19.62
CA ASP A 112 -14.72 -13.52 -20.73
C ASP A 112 -14.38 -12.09 -20.27
N SER A 113 -14.42 -11.80 -18.95
CA SER A 113 -14.03 -10.52 -18.40
C SER A 113 -12.56 -10.20 -18.68
N ARG A 114 -12.29 -8.98 -19.08
CA ARG A 114 -10.94 -8.44 -19.18
C ARG A 114 -10.56 -7.86 -17.83
N ILE A 115 -9.57 -8.46 -17.21
CA ILE A 115 -9.12 -8.06 -15.89
C ILE A 115 -7.66 -7.67 -15.97
N ALA A 116 -7.33 -6.45 -15.57
CA ALA A 116 -5.96 -5.98 -15.54
C ALA A 116 -5.63 -5.30 -14.20
N THR A 117 -4.43 -5.54 -13.70
CA THR A 117 -3.90 -4.87 -12.50
C THR A 117 -2.54 -4.29 -12.80
N ILE A 118 -2.36 -3.00 -12.50
CA ILE A 118 -1.12 -2.28 -12.74
C ILE A 118 -0.67 -1.53 -11.47
N ALA A 119 0.63 -1.57 -11.22
CA ALA A 119 1.27 -0.86 -10.12
C ALA A 119 2.70 -0.44 -10.50
N VAL A 120 3.33 0.43 -9.72
CA VAL A 120 4.78 0.63 -9.83
C VAL A 120 5.50 -0.57 -9.22
N GLU A 121 5.09 -1.03 -8.04
CA GLU A 121 5.73 -2.14 -7.34
C GLU A 121 5.06 -3.48 -7.64
N SER A 122 5.87 -4.50 -7.89
CA SER A 122 5.38 -5.89 -8.12
C SER A 122 4.54 -6.41 -6.96
N LEU A 123 4.91 -6.08 -5.72
CA LEU A 123 4.18 -6.48 -4.53
C LEU A 123 2.74 -5.93 -4.54
N SER A 124 2.60 -4.64 -4.85
CA SER A 124 1.30 -3.97 -4.94
C SER A 124 0.42 -4.57 -6.04
N ALA A 125 1.00 -4.79 -7.23
CA ALA A 125 0.29 -5.40 -8.36
C ALA A 125 -0.22 -6.82 -8.04
N ILE A 126 0.66 -7.67 -7.52
CA ILE A 126 0.37 -9.09 -7.28
C ILE A 126 -0.65 -9.27 -6.14
N VAL A 127 -0.50 -8.51 -5.05
CA VAL A 127 -1.43 -8.62 -3.91
C VAL A 127 -2.83 -8.16 -4.31
N MET A 128 -2.93 -7.06 -5.08
CA MET A 128 -4.23 -6.56 -5.54
C MET A 128 -4.88 -7.47 -6.59
N ALA A 129 -4.10 -8.02 -7.50
CA ALA A 129 -4.59 -8.92 -8.55
C ALA A 129 -5.04 -10.29 -8.03
N GLY A 130 -4.26 -10.88 -7.14
CA GLY A 130 -4.43 -12.30 -6.82
C GLY A 130 -3.89 -13.20 -7.93
N ARG A 131 -4.66 -14.21 -8.33
CA ARG A 131 -4.23 -15.26 -9.27
C ARG A 131 -4.65 -15.00 -10.70
N SER A 132 -5.55 -14.05 -10.94
CA SER A 132 -6.27 -13.90 -12.20
C SER A 132 -6.01 -12.55 -12.87
N GLY A 133 -6.17 -12.51 -14.19
CA GLY A 133 -6.04 -11.33 -15.02
C GLY A 133 -4.61 -11.06 -15.50
N GLU A 134 -4.46 -9.98 -16.22
CA GLU A 134 -3.18 -9.43 -16.66
C GLU A 134 -2.59 -8.58 -15.54
N VAL A 135 -1.35 -8.83 -15.16
CA VAL A 135 -0.72 -8.15 -14.03
C VAL A 135 0.62 -7.56 -14.45
N TYR A 136 0.73 -6.25 -14.36
CA TYR A 136 1.91 -5.53 -14.81
C TYR A 136 2.45 -4.61 -13.72
N TRP A 137 3.78 -4.52 -13.64
CA TRP A 137 4.48 -3.56 -12.80
C TRP A 137 5.65 -2.94 -13.53
N MET A 138 6.15 -1.83 -12.99
CA MET A 138 7.29 -1.13 -13.59
C MET A 138 8.60 -1.69 -13.04
N GLU A 139 9.49 -2.10 -13.93
CA GLU A 139 10.89 -2.32 -13.57
C GLU A 139 11.57 -0.95 -13.46
N THR A 140 11.72 -0.48 -12.23
CA THR A 140 12.06 0.92 -11.95
C THR A 140 13.44 1.36 -12.45
N LEU A 141 14.38 0.41 -12.59
CA LEU A 141 15.72 0.74 -13.10
C LEU A 141 15.75 0.97 -14.62
N GLN A 142 14.81 0.36 -15.35
CA GLN A 142 14.73 0.49 -16.81
C GLN A 142 13.45 1.19 -17.27
N SER A 143 12.58 1.56 -16.32
CA SER A 143 11.25 2.14 -16.60
C SER A 143 10.41 1.34 -17.60
N SER A 144 10.61 0.04 -17.65
CA SER A 144 9.90 -0.86 -18.55
C SER A 144 8.79 -1.60 -17.80
N TRP A 145 7.67 -1.80 -18.47
CA TRP A 145 6.58 -2.62 -17.95
C TRP A 145 6.88 -4.09 -18.13
N THR A 146 6.67 -4.86 -17.09
CA THR A 146 6.94 -6.29 -17.05
C THR A 146 5.87 -7.06 -16.29
N THR A 147 5.98 -8.38 -16.32
CA THR A 147 5.14 -9.33 -15.59
C THR A 147 5.97 -10.54 -15.15
N SER A 148 5.36 -11.46 -14.43
CA SER A 148 5.94 -12.76 -14.08
C SER A 148 5.46 -13.86 -15.04
N SER A 149 6.31 -14.87 -15.24
CA SER A 149 5.95 -16.09 -15.97
C SER A 149 4.76 -16.84 -15.36
N TYR A 150 4.35 -16.51 -14.14
CA TYR A 150 3.11 -16.99 -13.53
C TYR A 150 1.87 -16.51 -14.28
N TYR A 151 1.83 -15.24 -14.68
CA TYR A 151 0.68 -14.63 -15.37
C TYR A 151 0.78 -14.79 -16.90
N SER A 152 1.96 -14.61 -17.45
CA SER A 152 2.20 -14.76 -18.88
C SER A 152 3.63 -15.19 -19.18
N LYS A 153 3.81 -16.00 -20.22
CA LYS A 153 5.16 -16.40 -20.66
C LYS A 153 5.87 -15.36 -21.50
N GLU A 154 5.11 -14.44 -22.10
CA GLU A 154 5.62 -13.35 -22.93
C GLU A 154 4.76 -12.10 -22.77
N LEU A 155 5.33 -10.93 -22.96
CA LEU A 155 4.57 -9.69 -22.98
C LEU A 155 3.75 -9.57 -24.27
N PRO A 156 2.53 -9.04 -24.21
CA PRO A 156 1.82 -8.61 -25.41
C PRO A 156 2.71 -7.71 -26.28
N LYS A 157 2.61 -7.88 -27.59
CA LYS A 157 3.46 -7.14 -28.54
C LYS A 157 3.41 -5.63 -28.33
N TRP A 158 2.23 -5.09 -28.02
CA TRP A 158 2.09 -3.64 -27.80
C TRP A 158 2.85 -3.15 -26.57
N ILE A 159 2.97 -3.96 -25.50
CA ILE A 159 3.78 -3.62 -24.32
C ILE A 159 5.26 -3.69 -24.67
N ALA A 160 5.70 -4.70 -25.42
CA ALA A 160 7.07 -4.78 -25.89
C ALA A 160 7.43 -3.58 -26.76
N ASP A 161 6.53 -3.16 -27.66
CA ASP A 161 6.69 -1.96 -28.50
C ASP A 161 6.70 -0.67 -27.67
N TYR A 162 5.85 -0.57 -26.61
CA TYR A 162 5.81 0.54 -25.65
C TYR A 162 7.15 0.70 -24.93
N ASN A 163 7.67 -0.40 -24.39
CA ASN A 163 8.97 -0.44 -23.73
C ASN A 163 10.12 -0.09 -24.69
N TYR A 164 10.09 -0.65 -25.91
CA TYR A 164 11.13 -0.40 -26.95
C TYR A 164 11.16 1.09 -27.35
N GLN A 165 10.02 1.77 -27.36
CA GLN A 165 9.92 3.19 -27.65
C GLN A 165 10.28 4.09 -26.45
N ASP A 166 10.59 3.49 -25.30
CA ASP A 166 10.91 4.19 -24.05
C ASP A 166 9.92 5.31 -23.71
N LYS A 167 8.63 5.00 -23.77
CA LYS A 167 7.55 5.98 -23.58
C LYS A 167 7.56 6.65 -22.21
N ASN A 168 8.22 6.03 -21.23
CA ASN A 168 8.37 6.60 -19.89
C ASN A 168 9.49 7.65 -19.79
N GLU A 169 10.41 7.72 -20.74
CA GLU A 169 11.51 8.72 -20.76
C GLU A 169 10.96 10.14 -20.65
N GLU A 170 9.90 10.46 -21.38
CA GLU A 170 9.30 11.80 -21.37
C GLU A 170 8.83 12.25 -19.99
N TYR A 171 8.45 11.29 -19.11
CA TYR A 171 8.07 11.56 -17.73
C TYR A 171 9.30 11.63 -16.82
N ALA A 172 10.26 10.76 -17.03
CA ALA A 172 11.47 10.66 -16.21
C ALA A 172 12.37 11.91 -16.29
N ILE A 173 12.48 12.52 -17.47
CA ILE A 173 13.30 13.73 -17.68
C ILE A 173 12.60 15.03 -17.29
N LYS A 174 11.30 15.02 -16.96
CA LYS A 174 10.56 16.22 -16.55
C LYS A 174 11.06 16.74 -15.22
N ARG A 175 11.36 18.04 -15.18
CA ARG A 175 11.65 18.71 -13.90
C ARG A 175 10.38 18.85 -13.08
N TRP A 176 10.49 18.55 -11.81
CA TRP A 176 9.42 18.82 -10.86
C TRP A 176 9.57 20.22 -10.27
N THR A 177 8.79 21.14 -10.79
CA THR A 177 8.66 22.51 -10.27
C THR A 177 7.28 22.67 -9.65
N SER A 178 7.08 23.62 -8.74
CA SER A 178 5.76 23.86 -8.15
C SER A 178 4.72 24.18 -9.24
N LEU A 179 3.53 23.57 -9.09
CA LEU A 179 2.41 23.76 -10.00
C LEU A 179 1.75 25.12 -9.83
N LEU A 180 1.61 25.54 -8.56
CA LEU A 180 0.97 26.77 -8.15
C LEU A 180 2.01 27.78 -7.63
N PRO A 181 1.67 29.09 -7.57
CA PRO A 181 2.43 30.03 -6.76
C PRO A 181 2.56 29.55 -5.32
N TYR A 182 3.71 29.81 -4.70
CA TYR A 182 3.99 29.30 -3.35
C TYR A 182 2.93 29.68 -2.31
N ASP A 183 2.42 30.88 -2.38
CA ASP A 183 1.41 31.40 -1.43
C ASP A 183 0.04 30.73 -1.56
N ASP A 184 -0.19 29.96 -2.64
CA ASP A 184 -1.43 29.23 -2.86
C ASP A 184 -1.40 27.81 -2.25
N TYR A 185 -0.23 27.36 -1.75
CA TYR A 185 -0.14 26.08 -1.04
C TYR A 185 -0.62 26.23 0.40
N HIS A 186 -1.33 25.20 0.87
CA HIS A 186 -1.78 25.10 2.25
C HIS A 186 -0.62 24.78 3.21
N ASN A 187 0.31 23.92 2.78
CA ASN A 187 1.48 23.52 3.56
C ASN A 187 2.61 24.53 3.40
N SER A 188 3.15 24.99 4.53
CA SER A 188 4.31 25.89 4.55
C SER A 188 5.63 25.19 4.84
N GLN A 189 5.59 23.92 5.24
CA GLN A 189 6.81 23.17 5.56
C GLN A 189 7.51 22.77 4.26
N VAL A 190 8.63 23.43 4.02
CA VAL A 190 9.59 22.94 3.05
C VAL A 190 10.30 21.77 3.68
N SER A 191 10.24 20.60 3.07
CA SER A 191 11.13 19.53 3.46
C SER A 191 12.54 19.98 3.14
N VAL A 192 13.29 20.33 4.17
CA VAL A 192 14.72 20.55 4.04
C VAL A 192 15.35 19.18 3.77
N ILE A 193 15.51 18.83 2.50
CA ILE A 193 16.48 17.81 2.15
C ILE A 193 17.81 18.42 2.52
N GLU A 194 18.51 17.84 3.51
CA GLU A 194 19.82 18.31 3.92
C GLU A 194 20.71 18.47 2.67
N GLY A 195 21.15 19.70 2.39
CA GLY A 195 21.97 20.04 1.24
C GLY A 195 21.31 20.90 0.15
N LEU A 196 20.00 21.09 0.15
CA LEU A 196 19.28 21.91 -0.83
C LEU A 196 18.72 23.21 -0.21
N GLN A 197 19.61 24.09 0.23
CA GLN A 197 19.22 25.47 0.48
C GLN A 197 19.26 26.25 -0.82
N SER A 198 18.11 26.50 -1.42
CA SER A 198 17.99 27.48 -2.49
C SER A 198 18.25 28.88 -1.92
N LYS A 199 19.25 29.57 -2.46
CA LYS A 199 19.56 30.99 -2.15
C LYS A 199 18.60 31.97 -2.79
N SER A 200 17.55 31.54 -3.47
CA SER A 200 16.56 32.39 -4.12
C SER A 200 15.19 32.24 -3.47
N ASN A 201 14.43 33.34 -3.38
CA ASN A 201 13.05 33.37 -2.88
C ASN A 201 12.03 32.61 -3.77
N LYS A 202 12.48 31.94 -4.83
CA LYS A 202 11.68 31.01 -5.61
C LYS A 202 11.95 29.62 -5.08
N ARG A 203 11.05 29.14 -4.24
CA ARG A 203 11.06 27.73 -3.79
C ARG A 203 10.68 26.87 -5.00
N ILE A 204 11.66 26.15 -5.48
CA ILE A 204 11.49 25.15 -6.53
C ILE A 204 11.46 23.82 -5.78
N ILE A 205 10.46 23.00 -6.06
CA ILE A 205 10.42 21.64 -5.57
C ILE A 205 11.44 20.86 -6.40
N HIS A 206 12.56 20.52 -5.77
CA HIS A 206 13.69 19.92 -6.49
C HIS A 206 13.89 18.48 -6.04
N VAL A 207 13.20 17.54 -6.63
CA VAL A 207 13.61 16.14 -6.51
C VAL A 207 14.59 15.78 -7.63
N GLN A 208 14.47 16.39 -8.79
CA GLN A 208 15.34 16.15 -9.96
C GLN A 208 16.54 17.10 -10.10
N ASP A 209 16.66 18.17 -9.32
CA ASP A 209 17.85 19.03 -9.29
C ASP A 209 18.90 18.61 -8.24
N THR A 210 18.65 17.55 -7.48
CA THR A 210 19.73 16.85 -6.77
C THR A 210 20.70 16.24 -7.79
N PRO A 211 21.94 15.89 -7.40
CA PRO A 211 23.02 15.49 -8.33
C PRO A 211 22.74 14.35 -9.31
N LEU A 212 21.49 13.99 -9.52
CA LEU A 212 21.00 13.10 -10.57
C LEU A 212 21.31 13.58 -12.00
N ALA A 213 21.56 14.88 -12.20
CA ALA A 213 22.16 15.37 -13.45
C ALA A 213 23.52 14.72 -13.78
N LYS A 214 24.07 13.89 -12.87
CA LYS A 214 25.26 13.05 -13.04
C LYS A 214 24.97 11.56 -12.90
N GLY A 215 23.71 11.16 -12.68
CA GLY A 215 23.29 9.77 -12.54
C GLY A 215 23.17 9.06 -13.89
N THR A 216 23.06 7.74 -13.84
CA THR A 216 22.69 6.90 -14.98
C THR A 216 21.18 7.08 -15.30
N MET A 217 20.72 6.64 -16.48
CA MET A 217 19.29 6.61 -16.80
C MET A 217 18.50 5.78 -15.76
N ASP A 218 19.09 4.72 -15.23
CA ASP A 218 18.51 3.88 -14.18
C ASP A 218 18.17 4.71 -12.91
N ASP A 219 19.05 5.62 -12.50
CA ASP A 219 18.81 6.52 -11.37
C ASP A 219 17.65 7.49 -11.65
N ILE A 220 17.53 7.97 -12.89
CA ILE A 220 16.47 8.89 -13.32
C ILE A 220 15.11 8.20 -13.28
N TYR A 221 15.00 6.97 -13.79
CA TYR A 221 13.76 6.19 -13.76
C TYR A 221 13.34 5.83 -12.35
N TYR A 222 14.28 5.40 -11.53
CA TYR A 222 14.00 5.14 -10.12
C TYR A 222 13.46 6.39 -9.41
N GLN A 223 14.10 7.55 -9.65
CA GLN A 223 13.67 8.81 -9.04
C GLN A 223 12.32 9.31 -9.58
N MET A 224 11.96 9.01 -10.82
CA MET A 224 10.65 9.35 -11.38
C MET A 224 9.50 8.85 -10.47
N CYS A 225 9.63 7.65 -9.89
CA CYS A 225 8.63 7.08 -8.98
C CYS A 225 8.42 7.92 -7.71
N TYR A 226 9.40 8.74 -7.32
CA TYR A 226 9.34 9.66 -6.18
C TYR A 226 8.93 11.09 -6.59
N THR A 227 8.36 11.26 -7.77
CA THR A 227 7.85 12.51 -8.31
C THR A 227 6.43 12.30 -8.85
N PRO A 228 5.63 13.36 -9.03
CA PRO A 228 4.30 13.24 -9.65
C PRO A 228 4.32 12.57 -11.04
N ALA A 229 5.47 12.62 -11.74
CA ALA A 229 5.64 11.97 -13.03
C ALA A 229 5.41 10.45 -13.00
N GLY A 230 5.67 9.80 -11.85
CA GLY A 230 5.34 8.38 -11.65
C GLY A 230 3.84 8.09 -11.77
N ASN A 231 2.99 8.96 -11.22
CA ASN A 231 1.53 8.84 -11.40
C ASN A 231 1.12 9.07 -12.87
N SER A 232 1.70 10.09 -13.52
CA SER A 232 1.39 10.40 -14.92
C SER A 232 1.78 9.26 -15.86
N ALA A 233 2.96 8.66 -15.68
CA ALA A 233 3.41 7.49 -16.44
C ALA A 233 2.49 6.27 -16.20
N MET A 234 2.09 6.04 -14.96
CA MET A 234 1.15 4.97 -14.59
C MET A 234 -0.19 5.13 -15.30
N LEU A 235 -0.81 6.32 -15.24
CA LEU A 235 -2.11 6.57 -15.84
C LEU A 235 -2.03 6.59 -17.39
N ALA A 236 -0.89 6.99 -17.97
CA ALA A 236 -0.65 6.84 -19.40
C ALA A 236 -0.62 5.36 -19.83
N PHE A 237 0.09 4.51 -19.10
CA PHE A 237 0.09 3.07 -19.37
C PHE A 237 -1.29 2.45 -19.15
N ALA A 238 -2.03 2.87 -18.12
CA ALA A 238 -3.39 2.42 -17.87
C ALA A 238 -4.33 2.67 -19.07
N ARG A 239 -4.17 3.81 -19.76
CA ARG A 239 -4.93 4.10 -20.99
C ARG A 239 -4.64 3.09 -22.10
N GLU A 240 -3.36 2.76 -22.30
CA GLU A 240 -2.97 1.76 -23.30
C GLU A 240 -3.53 0.39 -22.96
N VAL A 241 -3.52 -0.01 -21.66
CA VAL A 241 -4.16 -1.27 -21.21
C VAL A 241 -5.65 -1.29 -21.58
N VAL A 242 -6.38 -0.21 -21.28
CA VAL A 242 -7.82 -0.11 -21.59
C VAL A 242 -8.06 -0.22 -23.11
N LEU A 243 -7.28 0.51 -23.91
CA LEU A 243 -7.45 0.55 -25.37
C LEU A 243 -7.11 -0.79 -26.02
N HIS A 244 -5.98 -1.38 -25.68
CA HIS A 244 -5.52 -2.63 -26.29
C HIS A 244 -6.39 -3.82 -25.87
N ASN A 245 -6.89 -3.82 -24.64
CA ASN A 245 -7.80 -4.85 -24.16
C ASN A 245 -9.27 -4.55 -24.51
N LYS A 246 -9.57 -3.35 -25.08
CA LYS A 246 -10.95 -2.93 -25.41
C LYS A 246 -11.89 -3.02 -24.19
N MET A 247 -11.40 -2.64 -23.02
CA MET A 247 -12.17 -2.71 -21.78
C MET A 247 -13.38 -1.77 -21.84
N GLY A 248 -14.53 -2.23 -21.34
CA GLY A 248 -15.79 -1.50 -21.37
C GLY A 248 -16.50 -1.51 -22.75
N GLY A 249 -16.00 -2.28 -23.71
CA GLY A 249 -16.50 -2.29 -25.08
C GLY A 249 -17.67 -3.24 -25.36
N ASP A 250 -18.07 -4.06 -24.40
CA ASP A 250 -19.18 -5.02 -24.51
C ASP A 250 -20.02 -5.09 -23.21
N ALA A 251 -20.89 -6.09 -23.11
CA ALA A 251 -21.80 -6.24 -21.96
C ALA A 251 -21.20 -7.06 -20.80
N VAL A 252 -20.01 -7.63 -20.97
CA VAL A 252 -19.32 -8.37 -19.92
C VAL A 252 -18.60 -7.38 -19.00
N PRO A 253 -18.74 -7.50 -17.67
CA PRO A 253 -18.06 -6.58 -16.77
C PRO A 253 -16.55 -6.78 -16.82
N ASP A 254 -15.80 -5.71 -17.04
CA ASP A 254 -14.35 -5.69 -17.01
C ASP A 254 -13.85 -5.04 -15.71
N MET A 255 -12.61 -5.31 -15.30
CA MET A 255 -12.01 -4.74 -14.09
C MET A 255 -10.59 -4.23 -14.35
N LEU A 256 -10.36 -2.96 -14.01
CA LEU A 256 -9.03 -2.35 -14.01
C LEU A 256 -8.65 -1.91 -12.61
N ASN A 257 -7.65 -2.53 -12.02
CA ASN A 257 -7.06 -2.12 -10.75
C ASN A 257 -5.80 -1.29 -11.02
N ILE A 258 -5.74 -0.08 -10.45
CA ILE A 258 -4.59 0.81 -10.54
C ILE A 258 -4.11 1.09 -9.12
N VAL A 259 -2.90 0.65 -8.78
CA VAL A 259 -2.28 0.95 -7.49
C VAL A 259 -1.21 2.03 -7.69
N LEU A 260 -1.53 3.24 -7.26
CA LEU A 260 -0.63 4.39 -7.34
C LEU A 260 0.33 4.36 -6.13
N ASP A 261 1.53 3.78 -6.31
CA ASP A 261 2.55 3.72 -5.24
C ASP A 261 3.24 5.07 -4.99
N THR A 262 3.31 5.94 -5.98
CA THR A 262 3.99 7.24 -5.92
C THR A 262 3.55 8.12 -4.73
N PRO A 263 2.25 8.25 -4.38
CA PRO A 263 1.84 9.02 -3.21
C PRO A 263 2.49 8.52 -1.92
N ARG A 264 2.58 7.21 -1.71
CA ARG A 264 3.24 6.60 -0.55
C ARG A 264 4.74 6.87 -0.54
N LEU A 265 5.40 6.74 -1.68
CA LEU A 265 6.84 7.01 -1.82
C LEU A 265 7.17 8.47 -1.49
N ILE A 266 6.35 9.41 -1.94
CA ILE A 266 6.48 10.84 -1.64
C ILE A 266 6.18 11.12 -0.16
N LEU A 267 5.10 10.54 0.40
CA LEU A 267 4.78 10.65 1.83
C LEU A 267 5.93 10.18 2.72
N ASN A 268 6.49 9.02 2.44
CA ASN A 268 7.60 8.48 3.22
C ASN A 268 8.82 9.40 3.19
N ARG A 269 9.12 9.97 2.03
CA ARG A 269 10.32 10.81 1.83
C ARG A 269 10.16 12.23 2.38
N PHE A 270 9.01 12.86 2.16
CA PHE A 270 8.80 14.28 2.45
C PHE A 270 7.85 14.55 3.63
N GLY A 271 6.98 13.60 3.94
CA GLY A 271 5.95 13.72 4.95
C GLY A 271 4.65 14.35 4.44
N PRO A 272 3.54 14.15 5.17
CA PRO A 272 2.21 14.60 4.74
C PRO A 272 2.00 16.12 4.86
N GLU A 273 2.81 16.83 5.62
CA GLU A 273 2.75 18.30 5.76
C GLU A 273 3.72 19.01 4.80
N SER A 274 4.27 18.31 3.80
CA SER A 274 5.20 18.89 2.82
C SER A 274 4.47 19.51 1.62
N VAL A 275 5.09 20.53 1.04
CA VAL A 275 4.62 21.13 -0.23
C VAL A 275 4.73 20.11 -1.37
N GLU A 276 5.73 19.23 -1.32
CA GLU A 276 5.93 18.16 -2.29
C GLU A 276 4.74 17.20 -2.35
N TYR A 277 4.23 16.80 -1.19
CA TYR A 277 3.04 15.93 -1.15
C TYR A 277 1.78 16.66 -1.66
N GLU A 278 1.59 17.91 -1.25
CA GLU A 278 0.47 18.73 -1.70
C GLU A 278 0.51 18.98 -3.22
N ASP A 279 1.67 19.36 -3.77
CA ASP A 279 1.85 19.56 -5.22
C ASP A 279 1.60 18.27 -6.00
N MET A 280 2.05 17.14 -5.47
CA MET A 280 1.77 15.84 -6.08
C MET A 280 0.28 15.57 -6.15
N LEU A 281 -0.50 15.88 -5.11
CA LEU A 281 -1.96 15.70 -5.12
C LEU A 281 -2.64 16.61 -6.15
N TYR A 282 -2.20 17.86 -6.31
CA TYR A 282 -2.75 18.76 -7.34
C TYR A 282 -2.44 18.30 -8.77
N ARG A 283 -1.29 17.67 -8.98
CA ARG A 283 -0.95 17.09 -10.27
C ARG A 283 -1.71 15.80 -10.53
N LEU A 284 -1.85 14.95 -9.51
CA LEU A 284 -2.66 13.75 -9.59
C LEU A 284 -4.13 14.10 -9.89
N ASP A 285 -4.65 15.17 -9.32
CA ASP A 285 -5.99 15.68 -9.62
C ASP A 285 -6.19 15.97 -11.12
N ARG A 286 -5.21 16.62 -11.77
CA ARG A 286 -5.24 16.89 -13.22
C ARG A 286 -5.07 15.63 -14.05
N ASP A 287 -4.22 14.74 -13.64
CA ASP A 287 -4.05 13.45 -14.30
C ASP A 287 -5.34 12.62 -14.21
N LEU A 288 -6.00 12.61 -13.05
CA LEU A 288 -7.32 12.00 -12.85
C LEU A 288 -8.41 12.65 -13.72
N GLU A 289 -8.48 13.98 -13.78
CA GLU A 289 -9.41 14.70 -14.69
C GLU A 289 -9.31 14.16 -16.12
N SER A 290 -8.07 14.08 -16.63
CA SER A 290 -7.80 13.59 -17.96
C SER A 290 -8.14 12.09 -18.12
N PHE A 291 -7.81 11.28 -17.11
CA PHE A 291 -8.05 9.84 -17.13
C PHE A 291 -9.55 9.50 -17.01
N LEU A 292 -10.28 10.15 -16.12
CA LEU A 292 -11.72 9.97 -15.96
C LEU A 292 -12.50 10.39 -17.21
N SER A 293 -12.06 11.47 -17.86
CA SER A 293 -12.64 11.91 -19.14
C SER A 293 -12.41 10.90 -20.25
N PHE A 294 -11.23 10.28 -20.29
CA PHE A 294 -10.93 9.19 -21.21
C PHE A 294 -11.80 7.97 -20.93
N LEU A 295 -11.90 7.49 -19.68
CA LEU A 295 -12.71 6.31 -19.32
C LEU A 295 -14.18 6.49 -19.72
N ALA A 296 -14.73 7.69 -19.56
CA ALA A 296 -16.09 7.98 -19.96
C ALA A 296 -16.34 7.82 -21.48
N THR A 297 -15.30 7.83 -22.30
CA THR A 297 -15.40 7.56 -23.74
C THR A 297 -15.33 6.08 -24.11
N GLN A 298 -14.99 5.21 -23.15
CA GLN A 298 -14.82 3.77 -23.39
C GLN A 298 -16.10 2.95 -23.12
N VAL A 299 -17.09 3.57 -22.48
CA VAL A 299 -18.38 2.95 -22.15
C VAL A 299 -19.50 3.63 -22.93
N ALA A 300 -20.59 2.90 -23.19
CA ALA A 300 -21.72 3.46 -23.95
C ALA A 300 -22.54 4.46 -23.14
N THR A 301 -22.67 4.26 -21.82
CA THR A 301 -23.38 5.17 -20.92
C THR A 301 -22.63 5.34 -19.60
N PRO A 302 -22.79 6.46 -18.90
CA PRO A 302 -22.11 6.71 -17.62
C PRO A 302 -22.41 5.65 -16.55
N GLU A 303 -23.60 5.03 -16.60
CA GLU A 303 -24.03 4.00 -15.64
C GLU A 303 -23.25 2.69 -15.80
N GLN A 304 -22.56 2.49 -16.92
CA GLN A 304 -21.70 1.34 -17.16
C GLN A 304 -20.28 1.51 -16.59
N LEU A 305 -19.98 2.67 -16.01
CA LEU A 305 -18.68 2.95 -15.40
C LEU A 305 -18.82 3.04 -13.87
N LEU A 306 -18.16 2.15 -13.16
CA LEU A 306 -17.98 2.24 -11.71
C LEU A 306 -16.54 2.63 -11.40
N ILE A 307 -16.35 3.64 -10.57
CA ILE A 307 -15.04 4.06 -10.05
C ILE A 307 -15.08 4.02 -8.53
N VAL A 308 -14.13 3.30 -7.97
CA VAL A 308 -13.87 3.27 -6.53
C VAL A 308 -12.49 3.89 -6.29
N LEU A 309 -12.45 4.98 -5.55
CA LEU A 309 -11.22 5.62 -5.12
C LEU A 309 -11.07 5.45 -3.62
N THR A 310 -9.95 4.86 -3.22
CA THR A 310 -9.58 4.69 -1.80
C THR A 310 -8.07 4.71 -1.62
N SER A 311 -7.60 4.46 -0.40
CA SER A 311 -6.18 4.28 -0.07
C SER A 311 -5.98 3.03 0.77
N ASP A 312 -4.82 2.41 0.59
CA ASP A 312 -4.37 1.27 1.38
C ASP A 312 -4.12 1.64 2.86
N HIS A 313 -3.67 2.87 3.12
CA HIS A 313 -3.46 3.40 4.47
C HIS A 313 -3.28 4.92 4.44
N GLY A 314 -3.37 5.54 5.60
CA GLY A 314 -2.89 6.89 5.82
C GLY A 314 -1.39 6.93 6.13
N THR A 315 -0.96 7.88 6.96
CA THR A 315 0.45 7.97 7.39
C THR A 315 0.57 8.77 8.69
N SER A 316 1.63 8.49 9.45
CA SER A 316 1.98 9.29 10.63
C SER A 316 2.24 10.75 10.25
N PRO A 317 2.12 11.70 11.19
CA PRO A 317 2.66 13.05 11.02
C PRO A 317 4.16 12.99 10.68
N SER A 318 4.67 14.05 10.02
CA SER A 318 6.08 14.12 9.64
C SER A 318 6.98 14.08 10.87
N TYR A 319 8.00 13.22 10.82
CA TYR A 319 9.06 13.24 11.82
C TYR A 319 9.78 14.59 11.79
N ASN A 320 9.93 15.20 12.97
CA ASN A 320 10.69 16.41 13.16
C ASN A 320 11.70 16.18 14.29
N ALA A 321 12.99 16.23 13.96
CA ALA A 321 14.07 16.00 14.92
C ALA A 321 14.09 16.98 16.11
N THR A 322 13.37 18.11 16.01
CA THR A 322 13.25 19.10 17.11
C THR A 322 12.06 18.83 18.03
N SER A 323 11.20 17.86 17.72
CA SER A 323 10.03 17.51 18.52
C SER A 323 10.36 16.34 19.44
N GLU A 324 10.37 16.56 20.75
CA GLU A 324 10.56 15.49 21.76
C GLU A 324 9.45 14.44 21.74
N ALA A 325 8.27 14.77 21.19
CA ALA A 325 7.13 13.88 21.13
C ALA A 325 7.20 12.87 19.96
N ARG A 326 8.07 13.12 18.98
CA ARG A 326 8.17 12.33 17.74
C ARG A 326 9.57 11.77 17.63
N GLU A 327 9.74 10.51 18.00
CA GLU A 327 11.03 9.83 17.98
C GLU A 327 11.02 8.63 17.05
N ARG A 328 12.19 8.08 16.81
CA ARG A 328 12.40 6.89 16.00
C ARG A 328 12.72 5.68 16.88
N PHE A 329 12.08 4.58 16.60
CA PHE A 329 12.33 3.30 17.27
C PHE A 329 13.37 2.51 16.49
N ASN A 330 14.51 2.25 17.10
CA ASN A 330 15.59 1.47 16.51
C ASN A 330 15.31 -0.03 16.67
N VAL A 331 14.75 -0.63 15.63
CA VAL A 331 14.38 -2.05 15.59
C VAL A 331 15.59 -2.96 15.83
N ARG A 332 16.72 -2.68 15.17
CA ARG A 332 17.93 -3.50 15.31
C ARG A 332 18.50 -3.45 16.73
N GLN A 333 18.49 -2.29 17.36
CA GLN A 333 18.90 -2.17 18.76
C GLN A 333 17.96 -2.97 19.66
N ALA A 334 16.66 -2.88 19.44
CA ALA A 334 15.66 -3.64 20.20
C ALA A 334 15.88 -5.16 20.06
N GLU A 335 16.16 -5.66 18.86
CA GLU A 335 16.51 -7.07 18.64
C GLU A 335 17.72 -7.50 19.47
N VAL A 336 18.82 -6.76 19.37
CA VAL A 336 20.09 -7.10 20.05
C VAL A 336 19.93 -7.12 21.57
N ILE A 337 19.31 -6.08 22.16
CA ILE A 337 19.15 -6.01 23.60
C ILE A 337 18.13 -7.02 24.13
N THR A 338 17.08 -7.34 23.35
CA THR A 338 16.12 -8.38 23.72
C THR A 338 16.76 -9.77 23.66
N ASN A 339 17.56 -10.07 22.63
CA ASN A 339 18.31 -11.32 22.56
C ASN A 339 19.29 -11.48 23.74
N ALA A 340 19.99 -10.40 24.10
CA ALA A 340 20.88 -10.39 25.27
C ALA A 340 20.12 -10.60 26.60
N PHE A 341 18.95 -9.97 26.74
CA PHE A 341 18.06 -10.16 27.90
C PHE A 341 17.67 -11.64 28.05
N ILE A 342 17.15 -12.27 26.99
CA ILE A 342 16.77 -13.69 27.02
C ILE A 342 18.01 -14.56 27.34
N GLY A 343 19.13 -14.25 26.72
CA GLY A 343 20.40 -14.94 26.96
C GLY A 343 20.87 -14.87 28.41
N SER A 344 20.60 -13.77 29.11
CA SER A 344 20.94 -13.62 30.54
C SER A 344 20.12 -14.53 31.46
N ILE A 345 18.92 -14.91 31.06
CA ILE A 345 18.01 -15.77 31.84
C ILE A 345 18.16 -17.23 31.47
N TYR A 346 18.25 -17.54 30.16
CA TYR A 346 18.17 -18.91 29.64
C TYR A 346 19.48 -19.44 29.04
N GLY A 347 20.56 -18.66 29.15
CA GLY A 347 21.87 -18.96 28.58
C GLY A 347 22.03 -18.48 27.14
N ASN A 348 23.27 -18.48 26.68
CA ASN A 348 23.61 -17.95 25.34
C ASN A 348 22.88 -18.70 24.23
N GLY A 349 22.50 -17.97 23.20
CA GLY A 349 21.83 -18.48 22.00
C GLY A 349 21.30 -17.39 21.11
N ASP A 350 20.97 -17.75 19.87
CA ASP A 350 20.28 -16.89 18.90
C ASP A 350 18.76 -17.05 19.10
N TRP A 351 18.24 -16.38 20.12
CA TRP A 351 16.85 -16.50 20.56
C TRP A 351 15.85 -15.81 19.63
N ILE A 352 16.30 -14.76 18.93
CA ILE A 352 15.47 -13.97 18.05
C ILE A 352 15.90 -14.22 16.61
N LEU A 353 14.96 -14.62 15.75
CA LEU A 353 15.17 -14.76 14.31
C LEU A 353 15.18 -13.38 13.62
N GLY A 354 14.40 -12.45 14.13
CA GLY A 354 14.31 -11.07 13.66
C GLY A 354 13.05 -10.36 14.14
N CYS A 355 12.93 -9.09 13.75
CA CYS A 355 11.74 -8.28 13.94
C CYS A 355 11.26 -7.75 12.57
N ILE A 356 10.04 -8.07 12.19
CA ILE A 356 9.43 -7.65 10.92
C ILE A 356 8.14 -6.91 11.25
N ASP A 357 8.00 -5.68 10.75
CA ASP A 357 6.82 -4.82 10.99
C ASP A 357 6.39 -4.82 12.47
N ARG A 358 7.36 -4.63 13.36
CA ARG A 358 7.16 -4.60 14.83
C ARG A 358 6.67 -5.92 15.44
N ALA A 359 6.85 -7.03 14.75
CA ALA A 359 6.61 -8.36 15.28
C ALA A 359 7.95 -9.09 15.48
N ILE A 360 8.24 -9.50 16.73
CA ILE A 360 9.43 -10.26 17.10
C ILE A 360 9.17 -11.75 16.85
N TYR A 361 10.08 -12.40 16.13
CA TYR A 361 10.05 -13.84 15.85
C TYR A 361 11.11 -14.54 16.70
N LEU A 362 10.68 -15.50 17.53
CA LEU A 362 11.55 -16.29 18.38
C LEU A 362 12.04 -17.56 17.67
N ASN A 363 13.21 -18.03 18.07
CA ASN A 363 13.75 -19.28 17.58
C ASN A 363 13.12 -20.48 18.31
N HIS A 364 12.01 -20.97 17.77
CA HIS A 364 11.25 -22.09 18.35
C HIS A 364 12.10 -23.36 18.46
N ASN A 365 12.97 -23.63 17.50
CA ASN A 365 13.83 -24.81 17.52
C ASN A 365 14.80 -24.77 18.73
N LEU A 366 15.45 -23.63 18.97
CA LEU A 366 16.32 -23.45 20.13
C LEU A 366 15.55 -23.57 21.45
N ILE A 367 14.33 -23.01 21.52
CA ILE A 367 13.49 -23.09 22.72
C ILE A 367 13.13 -24.55 23.03
N MET A 368 12.73 -25.30 22.01
CA MET A 368 12.38 -26.70 22.09
C MET A 368 13.59 -27.55 22.48
N ASP A 369 14.75 -27.36 21.85
CA ASP A 369 16.00 -28.10 22.14
C ASP A 369 16.48 -27.89 23.58
N LYS A 370 16.20 -26.73 24.15
CA LYS A 370 16.50 -26.46 25.59
C LYS A 370 15.40 -26.91 26.53
N GLY A 371 14.30 -27.49 26.05
CA GLY A 371 13.17 -27.94 26.88
C GLY A 371 12.44 -26.81 27.61
N LEU A 372 12.42 -25.62 27.03
CA LEU A 372 11.81 -24.40 27.62
C LEU A 372 10.37 -24.17 27.14
N SER A 373 9.60 -23.46 27.94
CA SER A 373 8.23 -23.03 27.58
C SER A 373 8.28 -21.81 26.66
N LEU A 374 7.71 -21.94 25.45
CA LEU A 374 7.57 -20.84 24.50
C LEU A 374 6.72 -19.73 25.10
N GLU A 375 5.57 -20.07 25.72
CA GLU A 375 4.68 -19.11 26.38
C GLU A 375 5.43 -18.27 27.41
N LYS A 376 6.25 -18.92 28.26
CA LYS A 376 7.02 -18.21 29.28
C LYS A 376 8.01 -17.22 28.64
N ILE A 377 8.72 -17.65 27.60
CA ILE A 377 9.68 -16.77 26.90
C ILE A 377 8.96 -15.62 26.21
N GLN A 378 7.81 -15.86 25.54
CA GLN A 378 6.98 -14.79 24.96
C GLN A 378 6.58 -13.76 26.02
N ASN A 379 6.14 -14.20 27.19
CA ASN A 379 5.75 -13.31 28.29
C ASN A 379 6.94 -12.52 28.86
N ASP A 380 8.09 -13.15 29.03
CA ASP A 380 9.31 -12.48 29.47
C ASP A 380 9.78 -11.42 28.46
N VAL A 381 9.74 -11.76 27.15
CA VAL A 381 10.02 -10.80 26.07
C VAL A 381 9.04 -9.64 26.06
N ALA A 382 7.73 -9.92 26.11
CA ALA A 382 6.71 -8.87 26.12
C ALA A 382 6.89 -7.92 27.32
N THR A 383 7.18 -8.46 28.50
CA THR A 383 7.46 -7.66 29.72
C THR A 383 8.71 -6.81 29.56
N PHE A 384 9.77 -7.36 28.97
CA PHE A 384 11.02 -6.65 28.76
C PHE A 384 10.88 -5.52 27.73
N VAL A 385 10.30 -5.80 26.55
CA VAL A 385 10.20 -4.81 25.49
C VAL A 385 9.25 -3.64 25.82
N MET A 386 8.31 -3.84 26.75
CA MET A 386 7.50 -2.76 27.31
C MET A 386 8.33 -1.70 28.07
N GLN A 387 9.56 -2.01 28.45
CA GLN A 387 10.49 -1.05 29.08
C GLN A 387 11.28 -0.23 28.07
N LEU A 388 11.22 -0.60 26.78
CA LEU A 388 11.91 0.12 25.72
C LEU A 388 11.19 1.42 25.41
N ARG A 389 11.97 2.47 25.25
CA ARG A 389 11.43 3.79 24.89
C ARG A 389 10.70 3.70 23.55
N GLY A 390 9.49 4.21 23.51
CA GLY A 390 8.65 4.23 22.29
C GLY A 390 7.70 3.05 22.16
N VAL A 391 7.82 2.00 22.96
CA VAL A 391 6.84 0.90 22.99
C VAL A 391 5.68 1.27 23.90
N SER A 392 4.46 1.27 23.34
CA SER A 392 3.24 1.51 24.13
C SER A 392 2.57 0.22 24.58
N GLN A 393 2.72 -0.84 23.81
CA GLN A 393 2.12 -2.16 24.09
C GLN A 393 2.95 -3.27 23.47
N ALA A 394 2.95 -4.44 24.12
CA ALA A 394 3.48 -5.68 23.58
C ALA A 394 2.49 -6.81 23.87
N VAL A 395 2.13 -7.58 22.86
CA VAL A 395 1.13 -8.65 22.98
C VAL A 395 1.72 -9.94 22.42
N THR A 396 1.58 -11.03 23.19
CA THR A 396 2.14 -12.34 22.82
C THR A 396 1.20 -13.09 21.87
N ALA A 397 1.77 -13.93 21.01
CA ALA A 397 1.04 -14.83 20.15
C ALA A 397 0.13 -15.77 20.94
N GLU A 398 0.56 -16.21 22.12
CA GLU A 398 -0.24 -17.08 23.00
C GLU A 398 -1.50 -16.35 23.51
N SER A 399 -1.38 -15.07 23.91
CA SER A 399 -2.53 -14.26 24.28
C SER A 399 -3.53 -14.10 23.13
N MET A 400 -3.03 -13.96 21.88
CA MET A 400 -3.89 -13.83 20.70
C MET A 400 -4.64 -15.12 20.38
N ARG A 401 -4.07 -16.29 20.66
CA ARG A 401 -4.69 -17.59 20.45
C ARG A 401 -5.66 -17.97 21.57
N GLY A 402 -5.29 -17.64 22.81
CA GLY A 402 -5.99 -18.08 24.01
C GLY A 402 -7.10 -17.15 24.51
N SER A 403 -7.22 -15.93 23.97
CA SER A 403 -8.17 -14.91 24.42
C SER A 403 -9.01 -14.39 23.27
N TYR A 404 -10.19 -13.86 23.60
CA TYR A 404 -11.05 -13.13 22.67
C TYR A 404 -11.12 -11.66 23.07
N PHE A 405 -10.75 -10.79 22.14
CA PHE A 405 -10.79 -9.35 22.34
C PHE A 405 -11.96 -8.74 21.55
N GLY A 406 -13.06 -8.43 22.24
CA GLY A 406 -14.28 -7.89 21.61
C GLY A 406 -14.17 -6.44 21.15
N SER A 407 -13.19 -5.66 21.64
CA SER A 407 -13.03 -4.23 21.32
C SER A 407 -11.62 -3.71 21.63
N GLY A 408 -11.38 -2.44 21.26
CA GLY A 408 -10.15 -1.73 21.58
C GLY A 408 -8.91 -2.24 20.86
N TYR A 409 -7.75 -1.98 21.44
CA TYR A 409 -6.47 -2.32 20.81
C TYR A 409 -6.25 -3.83 20.67
N GLY A 410 -6.69 -4.61 21.67
CA GLY A 410 -6.58 -6.06 21.63
C GLY A 410 -7.28 -6.66 20.41
N ARG A 411 -8.50 -6.19 20.09
CA ARG A 411 -9.23 -6.59 18.88
C ARG A 411 -8.46 -6.25 17.61
N LYS A 412 -7.95 -5.04 17.50
CA LYS A 412 -7.17 -4.62 16.31
C LYS A 412 -5.92 -5.46 16.10
N ILE A 413 -5.22 -5.81 17.18
CA ILE A 413 -4.04 -6.69 17.10
C ILE A 413 -4.49 -8.10 16.70
N GLN A 414 -5.59 -8.62 17.27
CA GLN A 414 -6.11 -9.95 16.97
C GLN A 414 -6.61 -10.06 15.53
N ASN A 415 -7.27 -9.03 14.98
CA ASN A 415 -7.69 -8.96 13.58
C ASN A 415 -6.49 -9.00 12.62
N GLY A 416 -5.33 -8.49 13.06
CA GLY A 416 -4.07 -8.55 12.33
C GLY A 416 -3.26 -9.83 12.53
N PHE A 417 -3.71 -10.76 13.40
CA PHE A 417 -2.93 -11.93 13.80
C PHE A 417 -3.30 -13.18 13.00
N TYR A 418 -2.36 -13.68 12.20
CA TYR A 418 -2.47 -14.96 11.50
C TYR A 418 -1.53 -16.00 12.13
N PRO A 419 -2.04 -17.07 12.78
CA PRO A 419 -1.27 -17.94 13.68
C PRO A 419 -0.03 -18.60 13.09
N ARG A 420 0.01 -18.77 11.75
CA ARG A 420 1.12 -19.46 11.06
C ARG A 420 2.20 -18.51 10.53
N ARG A 421 1.97 -17.19 10.60
CA ARG A 421 2.89 -16.19 10.01
C ARG A 421 3.24 -15.06 10.95
N SER A 422 2.34 -14.69 11.86
CA SER A 422 2.58 -13.60 12.79
C SER A 422 3.70 -13.94 13.78
N GLY A 423 4.47 -12.91 14.18
CA GLY A 423 5.53 -13.08 15.16
C GLY A 423 5.03 -13.44 16.56
N ASP A 424 5.94 -13.83 17.42
CA ASP A 424 5.69 -14.28 18.77
C ASP A 424 5.26 -13.16 19.73
N VAL A 425 5.80 -11.96 19.52
CA VAL A 425 5.47 -10.76 20.29
C VAL A 425 5.30 -9.60 19.34
N VAL A 426 4.10 -9.04 19.33
CA VAL A 426 3.74 -7.89 18.47
C VAL A 426 3.84 -6.62 19.28
N LEU A 427 4.56 -5.64 18.76
CA LEU A 427 4.80 -4.34 19.39
C LEU A 427 3.89 -3.28 18.77
N ASN A 428 3.24 -2.46 19.61
CA ASN A 428 2.68 -1.19 19.20
C ASN A 428 3.55 -0.06 19.71
N LEU A 429 3.97 0.83 18.82
CA LEU A 429 4.73 2.01 19.21
C LEU A 429 3.78 3.08 19.76
N MET A 430 4.33 4.05 20.48
CA MET A 430 3.59 5.24 20.91
C MET A 430 3.07 6.04 19.71
N PRO A 431 2.01 6.83 19.86
CA PRO A 431 1.52 7.68 18.78
C PRO A 431 2.63 8.53 18.19
N GLU A 432 2.64 8.66 16.86
CA GLU A 432 3.61 9.45 16.08
C GLU A 432 5.06 8.92 16.08
N TRP A 433 5.35 7.84 16.80
CA TRP A 433 6.62 7.14 16.67
C TRP A 433 6.68 6.30 15.41
N ILE A 434 7.82 6.35 14.72
CA ILE A 434 8.10 5.56 13.52
C ILE A 434 9.35 4.70 13.71
N GLU A 435 9.49 3.65 12.92
CA GLU A 435 10.75 2.91 12.87
C GLU A 435 11.88 3.78 12.31
N GLU A 436 13.08 3.60 12.83
CA GLU A 436 14.26 4.27 12.29
C GLU A 436 14.60 3.69 10.91
N ARG A 437 14.36 4.46 9.87
CA ARG A 437 14.76 4.18 8.50
C ARG A 437 15.38 5.44 7.89
N GLU A 438 16.44 5.25 7.09
CA GLU A 438 17.08 6.36 6.40
C GLU A 438 16.10 7.08 5.47
N GLN A 439 16.22 8.40 5.39
CA GLN A 439 15.43 9.27 4.52
C GLN A 439 13.91 9.14 4.65
N THR A 440 13.40 8.53 5.73
CA THR A 440 11.98 8.37 5.97
C THR A 440 11.48 9.42 6.98
N ARG A 441 10.46 10.19 6.60
CA ARG A 441 9.87 11.24 7.42
C ARG A 441 8.50 10.88 7.98
N SER A 442 7.78 9.99 7.33
CA SER A 442 6.52 9.44 7.84
C SER A 442 6.41 7.97 7.44
N MET A 443 5.65 7.21 8.20
CA MET A 443 5.41 5.79 7.95
C MET A 443 3.97 5.44 8.32
N SER A 444 3.45 4.41 7.69
CA SER A 444 2.23 3.71 8.06
C SER A 444 2.52 2.47 8.93
N GLY A 445 1.50 1.70 9.19
CA GLY A 445 1.62 0.39 9.85
C GLY A 445 1.24 0.42 11.31
N SER A 446 0.56 1.47 11.80
CA SER A 446 0.02 1.55 13.15
C SER A 446 -1.50 1.37 13.17
N MET A 447 -2.04 1.17 14.37
CA MET A 447 -3.49 1.11 14.58
C MET A 447 -4.15 2.47 14.82
N TYR A 448 -3.37 3.56 14.73
CA TYR A 448 -3.88 4.91 14.99
C TYR A 448 -4.67 5.45 13.82
N ARG A 449 -5.57 6.40 14.10
CA ARG A 449 -6.50 6.95 13.10
C ARG A 449 -5.80 7.54 11.87
N TYR A 450 -4.64 8.14 12.05
CA TYR A 450 -3.87 8.72 10.94
C TYR A 450 -3.37 7.67 9.93
N ASP A 451 -3.25 6.40 10.33
CA ASP A 451 -2.91 5.28 9.45
C ASP A 451 -4.15 4.51 9.00
N THR A 452 -5.10 4.28 9.91
CA THR A 452 -6.23 3.39 9.65
C THR A 452 -7.38 4.07 8.90
N GLN A 453 -7.52 5.40 8.99
CA GLN A 453 -8.60 6.13 8.34
C GLN A 453 -8.19 6.59 6.94
N VAL A 454 -9.00 6.23 5.93
CA VAL A 454 -8.71 6.46 4.52
C VAL A 454 -9.91 7.10 3.81
N PRO A 455 -9.71 7.80 2.68
CA PRO A 455 -10.82 8.24 1.86
C PRO A 455 -11.50 7.03 1.20
N LEU A 456 -12.80 7.11 1.02
CA LEU A 456 -13.56 6.15 0.22
C LEU A 456 -14.62 6.91 -0.60
N ILE A 457 -14.53 6.81 -1.92
CA ILE A 457 -15.47 7.43 -2.84
C ILE A 457 -15.91 6.39 -3.86
N ILE A 458 -17.22 6.23 -4.03
CA ILE A 458 -17.83 5.35 -5.03
C ILE A 458 -18.61 6.24 -6.01
N TYR A 459 -18.22 6.21 -7.28
CA TYR A 459 -18.75 7.08 -8.32
C TYR A 459 -19.18 6.26 -9.54
N GLY A 460 -20.26 6.65 -10.18
CA GLY A 460 -20.81 5.99 -11.36
C GLY A 460 -21.75 4.85 -11.03
N ALA A 461 -22.03 3.97 -11.98
CA ALA A 461 -22.98 2.85 -11.86
C ALA A 461 -24.38 3.26 -11.34
N GLY A 462 -24.86 4.48 -11.66
CA GLY A 462 -26.14 5.02 -11.18
C GLY A 462 -26.13 5.44 -9.71
N CYS A 463 -24.97 5.53 -9.07
CA CYS A 463 -24.86 5.97 -7.68
C CYS A 463 -25.28 7.45 -7.54
N LYS A 464 -26.20 7.73 -6.61
CA LYS A 464 -26.62 9.10 -6.30
C LYS A 464 -25.53 9.83 -5.51
N ALA A 465 -25.23 11.06 -5.92
CA ALA A 465 -24.27 11.93 -5.23
C ALA A 465 -24.66 12.19 -3.77
N GLN A 466 -23.79 11.85 -2.83
CA GLN A 466 -24.05 12.07 -1.39
C GLN A 466 -22.79 12.03 -0.53
N LEU A 467 -22.64 13.00 0.35
CA LEU A 467 -21.67 12.93 1.46
C LEU A 467 -22.26 12.02 2.56
N ARG A 468 -21.50 10.98 2.92
CA ARG A 468 -21.90 9.93 3.85
C ARG A 468 -21.00 9.92 5.08
N ASN A 469 -21.62 9.95 6.27
CA ASN A 469 -20.89 9.86 7.55
C ASN A 469 -21.01 8.48 8.21
N ASP A 470 -21.43 7.48 7.45
CA ASP A 470 -21.46 6.11 7.91
C ASP A 470 -20.05 5.62 8.22
N LYS A 471 -19.93 4.85 9.29
CA LYS A 471 -18.66 4.20 9.63
C LYS A 471 -18.52 2.94 8.77
N ILE A 472 -17.60 2.97 7.83
CA ILE A 472 -17.30 1.85 6.92
C ILE A 472 -16.05 1.12 7.39
N ASP A 473 -16.15 -0.20 7.51
CA ASP A 473 -14.98 -1.07 7.59
C ASP A 473 -14.51 -1.41 6.15
N MET A 474 -13.21 -1.33 5.91
CA MET A 474 -12.67 -1.55 4.56
C MET A 474 -12.82 -2.98 4.06
N THR A 475 -13.12 -3.94 4.93
CA THR A 475 -13.51 -5.30 4.53
C THR A 475 -14.82 -5.34 3.74
N SER A 476 -15.68 -4.33 3.91
CA SER A 476 -16.94 -4.21 3.16
C SER A 476 -16.79 -3.93 1.68
N LEU A 477 -15.61 -3.43 1.26
CA LEU A 477 -15.45 -2.91 -0.09
C LEU A 477 -15.56 -3.98 -1.18
N ALA A 478 -14.90 -5.13 -1.00
CA ALA A 478 -14.94 -6.21 -2.02
C ALA A 478 -16.35 -6.82 -2.16
N ALA A 479 -17.09 -6.99 -1.05
CA ALA A 479 -18.47 -7.47 -1.09
C ALA A 479 -19.39 -6.47 -1.81
N THR A 480 -19.25 -5.18 -1.53
CA THR A 480 -20.00 -4.10 -2.20
C THR A 480 -19.73 -4.06 -3.71
N GLN A 481 -18.46 -4.15 -4.10
CA GLN A 481 -18.11 -4.20 -5.53
C GLN A 481 -18.65 -5.46 -6.20
N ALA A 482 -18.62 -6.61 -5.53
CA ALA A 482 -19.19 -7.85 -6.03
C ALA A 482 -20.71 -7.73 -6.25
N GLU A 483 -21.44 -7.12 -5.31
CA GLU A 483 -22.88 -6.85 -5.45
C GLU A 483 -23.18 -5.98 -6.68
N ILE A 484 -22.44 -4.88 -6.85
CA ILE A 484 -22.63 -3.97 -8.00
C ILE A 484 -22.30 -4.70 -9.33
N LEU A 485 -21.30 -5.56 -9.34
CA LEU A 485 -20.92 -6.37 -10.51
C LEU A 485 -21.87 -7.55 -10.76
N GLY A 486 -22.78 -7.84 -9.84
CA GLY A 486 -23.70 -8.99 -9.95
C GLY A 486 -23.00 -10.36 -9.81
N ILE A 487 -21.91 -10.42 -9.06
CA ILE A 487 -21.15 -11.63 -8.79
C ILE A 487 -21.15 -11.99 -7.30
N MET A 488 -20.81 -13.21 -6.97
CA MET A 488 -20.58 -13.60 -5.58
C MET A 488 -19.28 -12.94 -5.07
N ALA A 489 -19.32 -12.45 -3.83
CA ALA A 489 -18.14 -11.91 -3.17
C ALA A 489 -17.02 -12.96 -3.05
N PRO A 490 -15.76 -12.53 -2.88
CA PRO A 490 -14.65 -13.44 -2.60
C PRO A 490 -14.96 -14.34 -1.41
N SER A 491 -14.53 -15.59 -1.46
CA SER A 491 -14.93 -16.64 -0.51
C SER A 491 -14.52 -16.36 0.96
N ALA A 492 -13.56 -15.48 1.18
CA ALA A 492 -13.10 -15.08 2.51
C ALA A 492 -13.63 -13.70 2.93
N ALA A 493 -14.50 -13.05 2.14
CA ALA A 493 -15.05 -11.75 2.49
C ALA A 493 -15.87 -11.82 3.79
N GLU A 494 -15.58 -10.92 4.72
CA GLU A 494 -16.20 -10.89 6.06
C GLU A 494 -17.04 -9.62 6.26
N GLY A 495 -16.77 -8.57 5.46
CA GLY A 495 -17.48 -7.29 5.58
C GLY A 495 -18.90 -7.36 5.03
N GLU A 496 -19.83 -6.69 5.70
CA GLU A 496 -21.16 -6.45 5.16
C GLU A 496 -21.11 -5.47 3.99
N GLU A 497 -21.98 -5.65 3.02
CA GLU A 497 -22.07 -4.75 1.85
C GLU A 497 -22.46 -3.33 2.27
N ILE A 498 -21.81 -2.35 1.67
CA ILE A 498 -22.16 -0.94 1.87
C ILE A 498 -23.46 -0.67 1.12
N THR A 499 -24.50 -0.24 1.80
CA THR A 499 -25.75 0.15 1.14
C THR A 499 -25.51 1.33 0.21
N ILE A 500 -25.50 1.09 -1.09
CA ILE A 500 -25.38 2.14 -2.12
C ILE A 500 -26.75 2.76 -2.38
N ILE A 501 -26.78 4.08 -2.47
CA ILE A 501 -28.00 4.84 -2.82
C ILE A 501 -27.93 5.14 -4.32
N TYR A 502 -28.95 4.70 -5.05
CA TYR A 502 -29.09 4.93 -6.49
C TYR A 502 -30.06 6.10 -6.79
N GLU A 503 -29.96 6.65 -8.01
CA GLU A 503 -30.84 7.73 -8.46
C GLU A 503 -32.30 7.29 -8.64
#